data_c04a22a49426fd129baf8576ff51fbee
#
_entry.id   c04a22a49426fd129baf8576ff51fbee
#
_cell.length_a   1.000
_cell.length_b   1.000
_cell.length_c   1.000
_cell.angle_alpha   90.00
_cell.angle_beta   90.00
_cell.angle_gamma   90.00
#
_symmetry.space_group_name_H-M   'P 1'
#
loop_
_entity.id
_entity.type
_entity.pdbx_description
1 polymer ?
#
loop_
_entity_poly.entity_id
_entity_poly.type
_entity_poly.pdbx_seq_one_letter_code
_entity_poly.pdbx_strand_id
1 'polypeptide(L)'
;MDVLYEDERIIVVDKPHFLATMPRGMWYRQTALIRLRERLGEPDITPAHRLDRMTAGVLVFVRDSACRGAYQMLFQNRQAVKIYECLAPCRPISGPRFGTIMQVEPPRPFPLLRRSHITKEHGTMAAFEEPGLANAETLIERGDLLSLIHI
;
A
#
# COMPACT_ATOMS: atom_id res chain seq x y z
N MET A 1 -13.14 5.98 10.23
CA MET A 1 -11.74 6.29 9.85
C MET A 1 -11.18 7.13 10.97
N ASP A 2 -10.26 6.54 11.71
CA ASP A 2 -9.70 7.13 12.92
C ASP A 2 -8.49 7.97 12.56
N VAL A 3 -8.31 9.10 13.25
CA VAL A 3 -7.13 9.93 13.11
C VAL A 3 -6.07 9.35 14.05
N LEU A 4 -4.93 8.96 13.49
CA LEU A 4 -3.80 8.40 14.23
C LEU A 4 -2.83 9.50 14.68
N TYR A 5 -2.70 10.54 13.87
CA TYR A 5 -1.84 11.69 14.13
C TYR A 5 -2.33 12.91 13.33
N GLU A 6 -2.19 14.10 13.88
CA GLU A 6 -2.39 15.35 13.15
C GLU A 6 -1.48 16.47 13.68
N ASP A 7 -1.08 17.33 12.75
CA ASP A 7 -0.40 18.59 13.05
C ASP A 7 -0.84 19.68 12.04
N GLU A 8 -0.17 20.79 11.98
CA GLU A 8 -0.46 21.89 11.06
C GLU A 8 -0.26 21.52 9.59
N ARG A 9 0.53 20.49 9.29
CA ARG A 9 0.95 20.10 7.93
C ARG A 9 0.25 18.86 7.43
N ILE A 10 0.05 17.87 8.29
CA ILE A 10 -0.46 16.55 7.88
C ILE A 10 -1.56 16.03 8.82
N ILE A 11 -2.34 15.12 8.26
CA ILE A 11 -3.23 14.24 9.00
C ILE A 11 -2.95 12.81 8.57
N VAL A 12 -2.76 11.94 9.54
CA VAL A 12 -2.57 10.51 9.36
C VAL A 12 -3.81 9.78 9.86
N VAL A 13 -4.36 8.93 9.02
CA VAL A 13 -5.60 8.20 9.36
C VAL A 13 -5.42 6.71 9.17
N ASP A 14 -6.21 5.93 9.91
CA ASP A 14 -6.40 4.51 9.64
C ASP A 14 -7.55 4.36 8.62
N LYS A 15 -7.18 4.03 7.38
CA LYS A 15 -8.15 3.81 6.30
C LYS A 15 -8.72 2.39 6.40
N PRO A 16 -10.02 2.21 6.52
CA PRO A 16 -10.62 0.87 6.54
C PRO A 16 -10.53 0.19 5.16
N HIS A 17 -10.69 -1.13 5.15
CA HIS A 17 -10.93 -1.90 3.93
C HIS A 17 -12.15 -1.37 3.18
N PHE A 18 -12.20 -1.61 1.88
CA PHE A 18 -13.31 -1.26 0.97
C PHE A 18 -13.58 0.23 0.78
N LEU A 19 -12.76 1.10 1.36
CA LEU A 19 -12.79 2.55 1.14
C LEU A 19 -11.69 2.97 0.17
N ALA A 20 -12.05 3.60 -0.95
CA ALA A 20 -11.07 4.16 -1.88
C ALA A 20 -10.38 5.40 -1.26
N THR A 21 -9.11 5.64 -1.61
CA THR A 21 -8.38 6.81 -1.11
C THR A 21 -8.94 8.12 -1.65
N MET A 22 -9.21 8.17 -2.96
CA MET A 22 -9.65 9.39 -3.65
C MET A 22 -10.70 9.08 -4.71
N PRO A 23 -11.48 10.08 -5.15
CA PRO A 23 -12.51 9.89 -6.15
C PRO A 23 -11.99 9.32 -7.46
N ARG A 24 -12.71 8.34 -7.99
CA ARG A 24 -12.50 7.78 -9.33
C ARG A 24 -13.83 7.30 -9.89
N GLY A 25 -14.19 7.80 -11.07
CA GLY A 25 -15.47 7.45 -11.69
C GLY A 25 -16.68 7.90 -10.86
N MET A 26 -17.68 7.03 -10.75
CA MET A 26 -18.96 7.36 -10.08
C MET A 26 -18.88 7.46 -8.55
N TRP A 27 -17.81 7.00 -7.92
CA TRP A 27 -17.68 6.94 -6.45
C TRP A 27 -17.00 8.20 -5.89
N TYR A 28 -17.70 9.33 -5.97
CA TYR A 28 -17.11 10.60 -5.51
C TYR A 28 -17.12 10.71 -3.98
N ARG A 29 -18.32 10.60 -3.35
CA ARG A 29 -18.47 10.85 -1.90
C ARG A 29 -17.91 9.74 -1.01
N GLN A 30 -17.89 8.50 -1.49
CA GLN A 30 -17.47 7.33 -0.73
C GLN A 30 -15.95 7.09 -0.83
N THR A 31 -15.16 8.12 -0.49
CA THR A 31 -13.69 8.04 -0.49
C THR A 31 -13.11 8.62 0.79
N ALA A 32 -11.92 8.17 1.17
CA ALA A 32 -11.24 8.67 2.37
C ALA A 32 -11.03 10.18 2.31
N LEU A 33 -10.61 10.69 1.14
CA LEU A 33 -10.37 12.11 0.92
C LEU A 33 -11.63 12.95 1.16
N ILE A 34 -12.74 12.60 0.53
CA ILE A 34 -13.97 13.41 0.63
C ILE A 34 -14.55 13.35 2.05
N ARG A 35 -14.58 12.16 2.66
CA ARG A 35 -15.03 12.01 4.06
C ARG A 35 -14.18 12.84 5.02
N LEU A 36 -12.85 12.90 4.79
CA LEU A 36 -11.96 13.68 5.65
C LEU A 36 -12.19 15.18 5.48
N ARG A 37 -12.31 15.66 4.25
CA ARG A 37 -12.61 17.06 3.93
C ARG A 37 -13.94 17.52 4.54
N GLU A 38 -15.00 16.72 4.40
CA GLU A 38 -16.32 17.00 4.97
C GLU A 38 -16.27 17.02 6.50
N ARG A 39 -15.58 16.05 7.13
CA ARG A 39 -15.47 15.96 8.59
C ARG A 39 -14.76 17.15 9.22
N LEU A 40 -13.70 17.67 8.56
CA LEU A 40 -12.83 18.72 9.09
C LEU A 40 -13.18 20.11 8.55
N GLY A 41 -14.01 20.20 7.52
CA GLY A 41 -14.28 21.48 6.86
C GLY A 41 -13.09 22.03 6.07
N GLU A 42 -12.15 21.16 5.67
CA GLU A 42 -10.89 21.53 5.00
C GLU A 42 -10.86 21.04 3.55
N PRO A 43 -11.28 21.83 2.57
CA PRO A 43 -11.40 21.38 1.18
C PRO A 43 -10.04 21.13 0.49
N ASP A 44 -8.97 21.73 0.98
CA ASP A 44 -7.65 21.70 0.33
C ASP A 44 -6.78 20.51 0.72
N ILE A 45 -7.22 19.70 1.68
CA ILE A 45 -6.53 18.45 2.06
C ILE A 45 -6.32 17.57 0.83
N THR A 46 -5.12 17.03 0.67
CA THR A 46 -4.77 16.11 -0.41
C THR A 46 -3.98 14.90 0.09
N PRO A 47 -4.13 13.71 -0.50
CA PRO A 47 -3.33 12.57 -0.08
C PRO A 47 -1.87 12.72 -0.53
N ALA A 48 -0.93 12.38 0.36
CA ALA A 48 0.49 12.26 0.02
C ALA A 48 0.79 11.00 -0.79
N HIS A 49 0.05 9.94 -0.54
CA HIS A 49 0.10 8.66 -1.26
C HIS A 49 -1.29 8.02 -1.33
N ARG A 50 -1.37 6.85 -1.92
CA ARG A 50 -2.63 6.09 -2.02
C ARG A 50 -2.48 4.70 -1.47
N LEU A 51 -3.57 4.20 -0.90
CA LEU A 51 -3.82 2.79 -0.67
C LEU A 51 -4.97 2.34 -1.58
N ASP A 52 -4.90 1.13 -2.06
CA ASP A 52 -5.98 0.55 -2.86
C ASP A 52 -7.24 0.37 -2.01
N ARG A 53 -8.39 0.23 -2.67
CA ARG A 53 -9.68 0.09 -1.99
C ARG A 53 -9.70 -1.09 -1.00
N MET A 54 -9.05 -2.19 -1.37
CA MET A 54 -8.99 -3.41 -0.56
C MET A 54 -7.97 -3.34 0.58
N THR A 55 -7.03 -2.39 0.54
CA THR A 55 -5.97 -2.25 1.52
C THR A 55 -6.42 -1.32 2.64
N ALA A 56 -6.40 -1.78 3.87
CA ALA A 56 -6.55 -0.94 5.07
C ALA A 56 -5.20 -0.42 5.55
N GLY A 57 -5.22 0.53 6.49
CA GLY A 57 -4.05 0.99 7.23
C GLY A 57 -3.69 2.44 7.02
N VAL A 58 -2.45 2.77 7.33
CA VAL A 58 -1.94 4.14 7.46
C VAL A 58 -1.98 4.91 6.14
N LEU A 59 -2.72 6.02 6.13
CA LEU A 59 -2.85 6.90 4.98
C LEU A 59 -2.57 8.34 5.42
N VAL A 60 -1.60 8.96 4.74
CA VAL A 60 -1.15 10.33 5.04
C VAL A 60 -1.81 11.32 4.09
N PHE A 61 -2.41 12.35 4.66
CA PHE A 61 -2.94 13.51 3.95
C PHE A 61 -2.17 14.76 4.31
N VAL A 62 -2.02 15.66 3.37
CA VAL A 62 -1.36 16.97 3.54
C VAL A 62 -2.42 18.06 3.62
N ARG A 63 -2.39 18.83 4.70
CA ARG A 63 -3.25 20.01 4.94
C ARG A 63 -2.65 21.25 4.30
N ASP A 64 -1.38 21.51 4.61
CA ASP A 64 -0.67 22.67 4.10
C ASP A 64 -0.26 22.45 2.64
N SER A 65 -0.86 23.24 1.76
CA SER A 65 -0.60 23.18 0.32
C SER A 65 0.86 23.45 -0.05
N ALA A 66 1.58 24.25 0.75
CA ALA A 66 3.01 24.54 0.55
C ALA A 66 3.89 23.31 0.77
N CYS A 67 3.46 22.37 1.64
CA CYS A 67 4.19 21.14 1.94
C CYS A 67 3.83 19.98 1.00
N ARG A 68 2.79 20.11 0.19
CA ARG A 68 2.23 19.00 -0.64
C ARG A 68 3.29 18.32 -1.50
N GLY A 69 4.06 19.11 -2.26
CA GLY A 69 5.10 18.58 -3.15
C GLY A 69 6.16 17.79 -2.37
N ALA A 70 6.63 18.32 -1.25
CA ALA A 70 7.65 17.67 -0.42
C ALA A 70 7.19 16.29 0.07
N TYR A 71 5.96 16.18 0.63
CA TYR A 71 5.43 14.91 1.08
C TYR A 71 5.18 13.91 -0.06
N GLN A 72 4.70 14.35 -1.21
CA GLN A 72 4.51 13.48 -2.37
C GLN A 72 5.85 12.94 -2.90
N MET A 73 6.90 13.78 -2.91
CA MET A 73 8.24 13.39 -3.35
C MET A 73 8.87 12.30 -2.45
N LEU A 74 8.58 12.26 -1.14
CA LEU A 74 9.04 11.19 -0.26
C LEU A 74 8.60 9.81 -0.76
N PHE A 75 7.35 9.70 -1.22
CA PHE A 75 6.82 8.45 -1.77
C PHE A 75 7.34 8.16 -3.19
N GLN A 76 7.43 9.18 -4.02
CA GLN A 76 7.94 9.06 -5.39
C GLN A 76 9.42 8.64 -5.42
N ASN A 77 10.23 9.22 -4.53
CA ASN A 77 11.66 8.94 -4.41
C ASN A 77 11.96 7.69 -3.56
N ARG A 78 10.92 6.93 -3.15
CA ARG A 78 11.07 5.73 -2.32
C ARG A 78 11.78 5.98 -0.99
N GLN A 79 11.64 7.17 -0.43
CA GLN A 79 12.21 7.54 0.88
C GLN A 79 11.29 7.13 2.04
N ALA A 80 10.02 6.81 1.75
CA ALA A 80 9.09 6.26 2.74
C ALA A 80 9.24 4.74 2.82
N VAL A 81 9.52 4.23 4.01
CA VAL A 81 9.50 2.78 4.29
C VAL A 81 8.05 2.34 4.46
N LYS A 82 7.65 1.28 3.76
CA LYS A 82 6.30 0.73 3.81
C LYS A 82 6.35 -0.73 4.23
N ILE A 83 5.63 -1.04 5.29
CA ILE A 83 5.47 -2.40 5.79
C ILE A 83 4.00 -2.78 5.59
N TYR A 84 3.75 -3.95 5.04
CA TYR A 84 2.42 -4.49 4.81
C TYR A 84 2.30 -5.85 5.47
N GLU A 85 1.15 -6.10 6.06
CA GLU A 85 0.75 -7.42 6.52
C GLU A 85 -0.33 -7.99 5.61
N CYS A 86 -0.25 -9.26 5.31
CA CYS A 86 -1.27 -9.94 4.55
C CYS A 86 -1.48 -11.36 5.06
N LEU A 87 -2.72 -11.85 4.92
CA LEU A 87 -3.03 -13.26 5.15
C LEU A 87 -2.78 -14.03 3.86
N ALA A 88 -2.01 -15.10 3.95
CA ALA A 88 -1.74 -15.99 2.85
C ALA A 88 -1.88 -17.46 3.28
N PRO A 89 -2.30 -18.37 2.38
CA PRO A 89 -2.27 -19.81 2.68
C PRO A 89 -0.86 -20.26 3.01
N CYS A 90 -0.69 -21.01 4.12
CA CYS A 90 0.58 -21.63 4.46
C CYS A 90 0.77 -22.88 3.59
N ARG A 91 1.28 -22.69 2.39
CA ARG A 91 1.61 -23.77 1.43
C ARG A 91 3.09 -23.70 1.07
N PRO A 92 3.69 -24.85 0.69
CA PRO A 92 5.03 -24.83 0.12
C PRO A 92 5.08 -23.87 -1.05
N ILE A 93 6.11 -23.01 -1.08
CA ILE A 93 6.29 -22.05 -2.15
C ILE A 93 6.80 -22.81 -3.37
N SER A 94 5.99 -22.89 -4.40
CA SER A 94 6.46 -23.29 -5.73
C SER A 94 7.26 -22.16 -6.36
N GLY A 95 8.25 -22.48 -7.18
CA GLY A 95 8.99 -21.48 -7.93
C GLY A 95 8.04 -20.56 -8.71
N PRO A 96 8.28 -19.25 -8.73
CA PRO A 96 7.46 -18.31 -9.49
C PRO A 96 7.62 -18.57 -10.99
N ARG A 97 6.58 -18.27 -11.77
CA ARG A 97 6.63 -18.38 -13.24
C ARG A 97 7.69 -17.45 -13.84
N PHE A 98 7.81 -16.24 -13.28
CA PHE A 98 8.78 -15.23 -13.70
C PHE A 98 9.53 -14.67 -12.48
N GLY A 99 10.74 -14.13 -12.72
CA GLY A 99 11.58 -13.59 -11.66
C GLY A 99 12.13 -14.67 -10.73
N THR A 100 12.57 -14.27 -9.55
CA THR A 100 13.23 -15.15 -8.58
C THR A 100 12.61 -15.02 -7.19
N ILE A 101 12.66 -16.10 -6.43
CA ILE A 101 12.41 -16.10 -4.99
C ILE A 101 13.55 -16.88 -4.34
N MET A 102 14.14 -16.33 -3.30
CA MET A 102 15.29 -16.93 -2.64
C MET A 102 15.23 -16.72 -1.13
N GLN A 103 15.77 -17.67 -0.38
CA GLN A 103 15.99 -17.53 1.05
C GLN A 103 17.11 -16.52 1.28
N VAL A 104 16.91 -15.57 2.18
CA VAL A 104 17.94 -14.59 2.56
C VAL A 104 18.94 -15.22 3.52
N GLU A 105 18.47 -16.09 4.42
CA GLU A 105 19.26 -16.72 5.49
C GLU A 105 19.07 -18.25 5.51
N PRO A 106 19.62 -18.99 4.54
CA PRO A 106 19.54 -20.45 4.58
C PRO A 106 20.19 -21.02 5.86
N PRO A 107 19.66 -22.09 6.48
CA PRO A 107 18.53 -22.91 6.03
C PRO A 107 17.15 -22.41 6.47
N ARG A 108 17.04 -21.25 7.08
CA ARG A 108 15.75 -20.69 7.51
C ARG A 108 14.81 -20.48 6.32
N PRO A 109 13.54 -20.93 6.41
CA PRO A 109 12.59 -20.77 5.31
C PRO A 109 12.19 -19.31 5.04
N PHE A 110 12.39 -18.42 6.01
CA PHE A 110 12.17 -16.97 5.95
C PHE A 110 13.34 -16.23 6.62
N PRO A 111 13.60 -14.95 6.24
CA PRO A 111 12.91 -14.18 5.21
C PRO A 111 13.19 -14.66 3.79
N LEU A 112 12.24 -14.35 2.87
CA LEU A 112 12.38 -14.59 1.45
C LEU A 112 12.52 -13.28 0.69
N LEU A 113 13.39 -13.25 -0.30
CA LEU A 113 13.53 -12.13 -1.22
C LEU A 113 12.91 -12.49 -2.56
N ARG A 114 11.86 -11.76 -2.94
CA ARG A 114 11.17 -11.87 -4.22
C ARG A 114 11.58 -10.73 -5.13
N ARG A 115 12.10 -11.06 -6.31
CA ARG A 115 12.41 -10.10 -7.36
C ARG A 115 11.64 -10.44 -8.61
N SER A 116 11.01 -9.44 -9.23
CA SER A 116 10.26 -9.63 -10.47
C SER A 116 10.28 -8.39 -11.36
N HIS A 117 9.94 -8.59 -12.63
CA HIS A 117 9.65 -7.51 -13.54
C HIS A 117 8.14 -7.34 -13.63
N ILE A 118 7.65 -6.17 -13.24
CA ILE A 118 6.23 -5.84 -13.23
C ILE A 118 5.99 -4.74 -14.25
N THR A 119 5.07 -4.99 -15.19
CA THR A 119 4.64 -4.02 -16.18
C THR A 119 3.17 -3.66 -15.97
N LYS A 120 2.84 -2.46 -16.39
CA LYS A 120 1.46 -1.99 -16.44
C LYS A 120 1.26 -1.14 -17.68
N GLU A 121 0.41 -1.59 -18.57
CA GLU A 121 0.03 -0.82 -19.74
C GLU A 121 -0.83 0.39 -19.34
N HIS A 122 -0.61 1.50 -20.06
CA HIS A 122 -1.42 2.69 -19.86
C HIS A 122 -2.90 2.41 -20.16
N GLY A 123 -3.78 2.81 -19.26
CA GLY A 123 -5.23 2.58 -19.42
C GLY A 123 -5.73 1.24 -18.87
N THR A 124 -4.85 0.29 -18.51
CA THR A 124 -5.25 -0.97 -17.89
C THR A 124 -5.36 -0.86 -16.36
N MET A 125 -6.24 -1.68 -15.76
CA MET A 125 -6.38 -1.76 -14.31
C MET A 125 -5.41 -2.78 -13.69
N ALA A 126 -4.95 -3.74 -14.47
CA ALA A 126 -4.07 -4.81 -14.02
C ALA A 126 -2.60 -4.48 -14.27
N ALA A 127 -1.74 -4.97 -13.39
CA ALA A 127 -0.31 -5.09 -13.60
C ALA A 127 0.04 -6.57 -13.77
N PHE A 128 1.06 -6.85 -14.56
CA PHE A 128 1.45 -8.21 -14.91
C PHE A 128 2.93 -8.43 -14.62
N GLU A 129 3.28 -9.66 -14.24
CA GLU A 129 4.67 -10.10 -14.22
C GLU A 129 5.03 -10.69 -15.59
N GLU A 130 6.20 -10.32 -16.10
CA GLU A 130 6.75 -10.83 -17.34
C GLU A 130 8.28 -11.03 -17.25
N PRO A 131 8.92 -11.71 -18.21
CA PRO A 131 10.36 -11.81 -18.26
C PRO A 131 11.00 -10.43 -18.44
N GLY A 132 12.04 -10.14 -17.65
CA GLY A 132 12.76 -8.85 -17.74
C GLY A 132 13.68 -8.61 -16.55
N LEU A 133 14.41 -7.49 -16.61
CA LEU A 133 15.21 -7.04 -15.48
C LEU A 133 14.27 -6.65 -14.34
N ALA A 134 14.54 -7.15 -13.13
CA ALA A 134 13.71 -6.89 -11.97
C ALA A 134 13.58 -5.38 -11.69
N ASN A 135 12.36 -4.90 -11.61
CA ASN A 135 12.01 -3.53 -11.21
C ASN A 135 11.20 -3.48 -9.92
N ALA A 136 10.87 -4.65 -9.35
CA ALA A 136 10.19 -4.80 -8.09
C ALA A 136 10.97 -5.78 -7.19
N GLU A 137 11.12 -5.42 -5.93
CA GLU A 137 11.75 -6.22 -4.90
C GLU A 137 10.88 -6.21 -3.65
N THR A 138 10.66 -7.39 -3.06
CA THR A 138 9.85 -7.55 -1.84
C THR A 138 10.55 -8.51 -0.89
N LEU A 139 10.82 -8.04 0.32
CA LEU A 139 11.22 -8.90 1.43
C LEU A 139 9.94 -9.45 2.08
N ILE A 140 9.88 -10.77 2.23
CA ILE A 140 8.73 -11.46 2.79
C ILE A 140 9.17 -12.12 4.09
N GLU A 141 8.61 -11.68 5.19
CA GLU A 141 8.79 -12.26 6.51
C GLU A 141 7.55 -13.06 6.88
N ARG A 142 7.73 -14.06 7.72
CA ARG A 142 6.63 -14.84 8.25
C ARG A 142 6.19 -14.22 9.57
N GLY A 143 4.95 -13.76 9.63
CA GLY A 143 4.28 -13.39 10.88
C GLY A 143 3.71 -14.61 11.61
N ASP A 144 2.78 -14.37 12.51
CA ASP A 144 2.14 -15.40 13.31
C ASP A 144 1.29 -16.36 12.46
N LEU A 145 1.26 -17.63 12.86
CA LEU A 145 0.35 -18.62 12.30
C LEU A 145 -1.04 -18.39 12.90
N LEU A 146 -1.96 -17.88 12.08
CA LEU A 146 -3.36 -17.80 12.44
C LEU A 146 -4.02 -19.17 12.15
N SER A 147 -4.48 -19.84 13.20
CA SER A 147 -5.37 -20.98 13.06
C SER A 147 -6.81 -20.47 12.99
N LEU A 148 -7.44 -20.63 11.84
CA LEU A 148 -8.88 -20.45 11.72
C LEU A 148 -9.53 -21.68 12.37
N ILE A 149 -9.83 -21.59 13.65
CA ILE A 149 -10.71 -22.55 14.31
C ILE A 149 -12.11 -22.29 13.73
N HIS A 150 -12.71 -23.32 13.15
CA HIS A 150 -14.09 -23.23 12.71
C HIS A 150 -14.98 -22.88 13.89
N ILE A 151 -15.68 -21.78 13.76
CA ILE A 151 -16.83 -21.43 14.60
C ILE A 151 -18.04 -22.10 13.98
#